data_ec9c77baa039198cb5d728a91abeb294
#
_entry.id   ec9c77baa039198cb5d728a91abeb294
#
_cell.length_a   1.000
_cell.length_b   1.000
_cell.length_c   1.000
_cell.angle_alpha   90.00
_cell.angle_beta   90.00
_cell.angle_gamma   90.00
#
_symmetry.space_group_name_H-M   'P 1'
#
loop_
_entity.id
_entity.type
_entity.pdbx_description
1 polymer ?
#
loop_
_entity_poly.entity_id
_entity_poly.type
_entity_poly.pdbx_seq_one_letter_code
_entity_poly.pdbx_strand_id
1 'polypeptide(L)'
;MADKKTKSSAEAMATDGLEKELIETLDKIEKAYGKGAIMKLGDKSHIDTEVIPTGSMLIDNALGVGGYPKGRIIEIYGPESSGKTTLALHAIAQTQKLGGRAAFIDAENAIDPEYAAALGVDIDNLLLSQPSSGEEALEITELLANSKAIDLIVVDSVAALVPKAEIEASLDTSSVGTQARMMSKALRRLAGI
;
A
#
# COMPACT_ATOMS: atom_id res chain seq x y z
N MET A 1 -14.84 -42.93 -43.25
CA MET A 1 -14.07 -43.00 -41.98
C MET A 1 -12.67 -42.35 -42.08
N ALA A 2 -12.34 -41.65 -43.15
CA ALA A 2 -11.03 -40.98 -43.34
C ALA A 2 -10.99 -39.49 -42.88
N ASP A 3 -12.11 -38.81 -42.79
CA ASP A 3 -12.16 -37.36 -42.51
C ASP A 3 -11.99 -36.96 -41.02
N LYS A 4 -12.13 -37.88 -40.09
CA LYS A 4 -12.04 -37.58 -38.64
C LYS A 4 -10.58 -37.62 -38.14
N LYS A 5 -9.66 -38.27 -38.81
CA LYS A 5 -8.24 -38.39 -38.44
C LYS A 5 -7.41 -37.21 -38.91
N THR A 6 -7.76 -36.58 -40.02
CA THR A 6 -7.05 -35.42 -40.57
C THR A 6 -7.36 -34.10 -39.83
N LYS A 7 -8.57 -33.92 -39.30
CA LYS A 7 -8.90 -32.74 -38.45
C LYS A 7 -8.15 -32.74 -37.12
N SER A 8 -8.01 -33.88 -36.46
CA SER A 8 -7.30 -34.03 -35.19
C SER A 8 -5.80 -33.72 -35.28
N SER A 9 -5.15 -34.08 -36.40
CA SER A 9 -3.73 -33.83 -36.60
C SER A 9 -3.43 -32.37 -36.97
N ALA A 10 -4.32 -31.71 -37.71
CA ALA A 10 -4.18 -30.29 -38.05
C ALA A 10 -4.43 -29.38 -36.82
N GLU A 11 -5.40 -29.74 -35.98
CA GLU A 11 -5.64 -29.02 -34.69
C GLU A 11 -4.48 -29.22 -33.70
N ALA A 12 -3.88 -30.41 -33.63
CA ALA A 12 -2.73 -30.68 -32.78
C ALA A 12 -1.45 -29.96 -33.28
N MET A 13 -1.23 -29.84 -34.58
CA MET A 13 -0.13 -29.05 -35.15
C MET A 13 -0.31 -27.55 -34.98
N ALA A 14 -1.55 -27.04 -35.03
CA ALA A 14 -1.86 -25.66 -34.82
C ALA A 14 -1.65 -25.26 -33.32
N THR A 15 -2.01 -26.13 -32.38
CA THR A 15 -1.75 -25.94 -30.95
C THR A 15 -0.25 -25.97 -30.61
N ASP A 16 0.53 -26.86 -31.21
CA ASP A 16 2.00 -26.93 -31.04
C ASP A 16 2.70 -25.66 -31.60
N GLY A 17 2.21 -25.13 -32.71
CA GLY A 17 2.70 -23.86 -33.27
C GLY A 17 2.42 -22.66 -32.38
N LEU A 18 1.21 -22.57 -31.83
CA LEU A 18 0.82 -21.49 -30.90
C LEU A 18 1.57 -21.57 -29.56
N GLU A 19 1.83 -22.78 -29.05
CA GLU A 19 2.66 -22.95 -27.85
C GLU A 19 4.10 -22.48 -28.06
N LYS A 20 4.71 -22.79 -29.21
CA LYS A 20 6.06 -22.31 -29.53
C LYS A 20 6.12 -20.79 -29.63
N GLU A 21 5.16 -20.19 -30.31
CA GLU A 21 5.06 -18.74 -30.45
C GLU A 21 4.86 -18.06 -29.11
N LEU A 22 4.06 -18.65 -28.19
CA LEU A 22 3.87 -18.18 -26.83
C LEU A 22 5.19 -18.23 -26.04
N ILE A 23 5.92 -19.32 -26.07
CA ILE A 23 7.22 -19.49 -25.42
C ILE A 23 8.22 -18.42 -25.90
N GLU A 24 8.34 -18.23 -27.22
CA GLU A 24 9.21 -17.19 -27.77
C GLU A 24 8.80 -15.78 -27.34
N THR A 25 7.50 -15.53 -27.20
CA THR A 25 6.98 -14.25 -26.74
C THR A 25 7.30 -14.03 -25.26
N LEU A 26 7.13 -15.05 -24.42
CA LEU A 26 7.50 -15.00 -23.00
C LEU A 26 9.00 -14.71 -22.83
N ASP A 27 9.86 -15.38 -23.61
CA ASP A 27 11.31 -15.14 -23.61
C ASP A 27 11.67 -13.70 -24.02
N LYS A 28 10.97 -13.13 -25.00
CA LYS A 28 11.16 -11.73 -25.41
C LYS A 28 10.77 -10.77 -24.31
N ILE A 29 9.65 -11.03 -23.61
CA ILE A 29 9.19 -10.22 -22.47
C ILE A 29 10.23 -10.29 -21.33
N GLU A 30 10.70 -11.48 -20.99
CA GLU A 30 11.69 -11.67 -19.93
C GLU A 30 13.02 -10.98 -20.25
N LYS A 31 13.47 -10.99 -21.51
CA LYS A 31 14.66 -10.27 -21.97
C LYS A 31 14.50 -8.75 -21.94
N ALA A 32 13.30 -8.24 -22.26
CA ALA A 32 13.04 -6.81 -22.33
C ALA A 32 12.77 -6.20 -20.95
N TYR A 33 12.10 -6.91 -20.06
CA TYR A 33 11.57 -6.37 -18.79
C TYR A 33 12.12 -7.07 -17.54
N GLY A 34 12.94 -8.12 -17.70
CA GLY A 34 13.56 -8.86 -16.61
C GLY A 34 12.74 -10.08 -16.17
N LYS A 35 13.42 -10.95 -15.39
CA LYS A 35 12.80 -12.17 -14.83
C LYS A 35 11.62 -11.82 -13.94
N GLY A 36 10.50 -12.53 -14.15
CA GLY A 36 9.28 -12.33 -13.36
C GLY A 36 8.36 -11.21 -13.88
N ALA A 37 8.71 -10.56 -15.01
CA ALA A 37 7.83 -9.59 -15.67
C ALA A 37 6.49 -10.21 -16.09
N ILE A 38 6.49 -11.50 -16.40
CA ILE A 38 5.30 -12.29 -16.67
C ILE A 38 5.46 -13.68 -16.03
N MET A 39 4.41 -14.21 -15.43
CA MET A 39 4.41 -15.55 -14.83
C MET A 39 3.01 -16.13 -14.81
N LYS A 40 2.88 -17.42 -14.73
CA LYS A 40 1.57 -18.07 -14.51
C LYS A 40 1.15 -17.83 -13.06
N LEU A 41 -0.09 -17.47 -12.82
CA LEU A 41 -0.61 -17.21 -11.47
C LEU A 41 -0.45 -18.42 -10.54
N GLY A 42 -0.56 -19.63 -11.07
CA GLY A 42 -0.37 -20.89 -10.33
C GLY A 42 1.08 -21.18 -9.94
N ASP A 43 2.06 -20.56 -10.61
CA ASP A 43 3.49 -20.74 -10.30
C ASP A 43 3.95 -19.91 -9.08
N LYS A 44 3.10 -19.01 -8.58
CA LYS A 44 3.30 -18.38 -7.29
C LYS A 44 3.09 -19.42 -6.20
N SER A 45 4.17 -20.16 -5.86
CA SER A 45 4.29 -20.75 -4.52
C SER A 45 3.97 -19.65 -3.50
N HIS A 46 3.26 -19.99 -2.41
CA HIS A 46 2.91 -19.09 -1.31
C HIS A 46 3.99 -18.03 -1.11
N ILE A 47 3.71 -16.80 -1.51
CA ILE A 47 4.55 -15.67 -1.14
C ILE A 47 4.31 -15.53 0.35
N ASP A 48 5.27 -15.91 1.18
CA ASP A 48 5.29 -15.58 2.59
C ASP A 48 5.26 -14.05 2.67
N THR A 49 4.06 -13.52 2.84
CA THR A 49 3.86 -12.08 2.94
C THR A 49 4.24 -11.68 4.36
N GLU A 50 5.35 -10.96 4.51
CA GLU A 50 5.69 -10.36 5.79
C GLU A 50 4.56 -9.44 6.23
N VAL A 51 4.17 -9.53 7.50
CA VAL A 51 3.08 -8.76 8.07
C VAL A 51 3.50 -8.05 9.36
N ILE A 52 2.81 -6.97 9.67
CA ILE A 52 2.82 -6.31 10.97
C ILE A 52 1.51 -6.72 11.66
N PRO A 53 1.54 -7.39 12.82
CA PRO A 53 0.32 -7.72 13.56
C PRO A 53 -0.49 -6.46 13.88
N THR A 54 -1.82 -6.55 13.84
CA THR A 54 -2.68 -5.40 14.15
C THR A 54 -2.75 -5.09 15.64
N GLY A 55 -2.30 -6.02 16.49
CA GLY A 55 -2.50 -5.98 17.93
C GLY A 55 -3.82 -6.62 18.38
N SER A 56 -4.65 -7.06 17.44
CA SER A 56 -5.89 -7.78 17.69
C SER A 56 -5.91 -9.11 16.93
N MET A 57 -5.91 -10.20 17.65
CA MET A 57 -5.98 -11.55 17.05
C MET A 57 -7.22 -11.73 16.16
N LEU A 58 -8.33 -11.08 16.49
CA LEU A 58 -9.55 -11.17 15.69
C LEU A 58 -9.38 -10.49 14.33
N ILE A 59 -8.72 -9.32 14.31
CA ILE A 59 -8.45 -8.60 13.06
C ILE A 59 -7.41 -9.34 12.24
N ASP A 60 -6.35 -9.85 12.88
CA ASP A 60 -5.30 -10.62 12.21
C ASP A 60 -5.88 -11.85 11.52
N ASN A 61 -6.79 -12.58 12.17
CA ASN A 61 -7.50 -13.70 11.57
C ASN A 61 -8.45 -13.28 10.45
N ALA A 62 -9.14 -12.14 10.60
CA ALA A 62 -10.07 -11.63 9.58
C ALA A 62 -9.34 -11.19 8.32
N LEU A 63 -8.11 -10.65 8.43
CA LEU A 63 -7.26 -10.29 7.31
C LEU A 63 -6.72 -11.51 6.54
N GLY A 64 -6.75 -12.69 7.13
CA GLY A 64 -6.37 -13.96 6.50
C GLY A 64 -4.85 -14.18 6.36
N VAL A 65 -4.05 -13.13 6.43
CA VAL A 65 -2.57 -13.19 6.35
C VAL A 65 -1.90 -12.96 7.71
N GLY A 66 -2.66 -12.72 8.76
CA GLY A 66 -2.15 -12.58 10.12
C GLY A 66 -1.70 -11.18 10.51
N GLY A 67 -2.07 -10.15 9.75
CA GLY A 67 -1.72 -8.75 10.04
C GLY A 67 -1.76 -7.86 8.81
N TYR A 68 -1.23 -6.66 8.94
CA TYR A 68 -1.07 -5.72 7.83
C TYR A 68 0.10 -6.16 6.93
N PRO A 69 -0.13 -6.43 5.63
CA PRO A 69 0.94 -6.85 4.74
C PRO A 69 1.94 -5.70 4.49
N LYS A 70 3.24 -5.98 4.68
CA LYS A 70 4.31 -5.02 4.38
C LYS A 70 4.38 -4.69 2.89
N GLY A 71 4.84 -3.49 2.56
CA GLY A 71 4.94 -3.00 1.19
C GLY A 71 3.58 -2.78 0.53
N ARG A 72 2.53 -2.48 1.31
CA ARG A 72 1.18 -2.20 0.81
C ARG A 72 0.66 -0.90 1.42
N ILE A 73 -0.18 -0.21 0.63
CA ILE A 73 -1.00 0.89 1.12
C ILE A 73 -2.26 0.29 1.72
N ILE A 74 -2.53 0.62 2.96
CA ILE A 74 -3.67 0.11 3.73
C ILE A 74 -4.56 1.29 4.09
N GLU A 75 -5.82 1.21 3.75
CA GLU A 75 -6.82 2.20 4.12
C GLU A 75 -7.67 1.68 5.29
N ILE A 76 -7.74 2.47 6.36
CA ILE A 76 -8.64 2.23 7.49
C ILE A 76 -9.67 3.35 7.48
N TYR A 77 -10.94 3.02 7.28
CA TYR A 77 -12.02 3.97 7.21
C TYR A 77 -13.18 3.60 8.14
N GLY A 78 -13.97 4.59 8.50
CA GLY A 78 -15.11 4.42 9.39
C GLY A 78 -15.55 5.75 9.98
N PRO A 79 -16.66 5.79 10.73
CA PRO A 79 -17.15 7.00 11.37
C PRO A 79 -16.15 7.54 12.41
N GLU A 80 -16.37 8.77 12.83
CA GLU A 80 -15.61 9.36 13.95
C GLU A 80 -15.73 8.48 15.21
N SER A 81 -14.68 8.51 16.04
CA SER A 81 -14.59 7.73 17.28
C SER A 81 -14.74 6.21 17.13
N SER A 82 -14.55 5.67 15.91
CA SER A 82 -14.63 4.21 15.65
C SER A 82 -13.34 3.45 15.95
N GLY A 83 -12.28 4.12 16.42
CA GLY A 83 -11.01 3.52 16.79
C GLY A 83 -9.98 3.41 15.65
N LYS A 84 -10.12 4.20 14.58
CA LYS A 84 -9.14 4.22 13.46
C LYS A 84 -7.74 4.56 13.93
N THR A 85 -7.57 5.69 14.65
CA THR A 85 -6.30 6.11 15.24
C THR A 85 -5.78 5.10 16.26
N THR A 86 -6.65 4.50 17.05
CA THR A 86 -6.28 3.42 17.99
C THR A 86 -5.66 2.23 17.28
N LEU A 87 -6.26 1.78 16.17
CA LEU A 87 -5.70 0.69 15.35
C LEU A 87 -4.35 1.08 14.73
N ALA A 88 -4.20 2.32 14.26
CA ALA A 88 -2.95 2.83 13.72
C ALA A 88 -1.84 2.87 14.78
N LEU A 89 -2.14 3.35 16.00
CA LEU A 89 -1.20 3.36 17.12
C LEU A 89 -0.80 1.95 17.57
N HIS A 90 -1.74 1.00 17.57
CA HIS A 90 -1.40 -0.41 17.81
C HIS A 90 -0.46 -0.96 16.74
N ALA A 91 -0.67 -0.65 15.46
CA ALA A 91 0.23 -1.05 14.39
C ALA A 91 1.65 -0.49 14.59
N ILE A 92 1.77 0.77 15.03
CA ILE A 92 3.05 1.39 15.39
C ILE A 92 3.71 0.62 16.53
N ALA A 93 2.98 0.37 17.62
CA ALA A 93 3.49 -0.36 18.78
C ALA A 93 3.97 -1.78 18.39
N GLN A 94 3.25 -2.49 17.52
CA GLN A 94 3.65 -3.79 17.03
C GLN A 94 4.89 -3.70 16.12
N THR A 95 4.97 -2.70 15.26
CA THR A 95 6.16 -2.46 14.42
C THR A 95 7.40 -2.26 15.29
N GLN A 96 7.32 -1.40 16.31
CA GLN A 96 8.42 -1.13 17.22
C GLN A 96 8.82 -2.36 18.05
N LYS A 97 7.84 -3.16 18.51
CA LYS A 97 8.10 -4.45 19.19
C LYS A 97 8.86 -5.45 18.33
N LEU A 98 8.68 -5.40 17.03
CA LEU A 98 9.43 -6.22 16.07
C LEU A 98 10.80 -5.64 15.72
N GLY A 99 11.19 -4.52 16.34
CA GLY A 99 12.46 -3.82 16.09
C GLY A 99 12.41 -2.90 14.85
N GLY A 100 11.22 -2.70 14.26
CA GLY A 100 11.01 -1.80 13.15
C GLY A 100 10.86 -0.35 13.57
N ARG A 101 10.97 0.55 12.59
CA ARG A 101 10.81 2.00 12.76
C ARG A 101 9.49 2.45 12.19
N ALA A 102 8.84 3.38 12.89
CA ALA A 102 7.57 3.94 12.47
C ALA A 102 7.60 5.47 12.40
N ALA A 103 6.80 6.02 11.51
CA ALA A 103 6.53 7.45 11.42
C ALA A 103 5.02 7.71 11.45
N PHE A 104 4.64 8.81 12.10
CA PHE A 104 3.27 9.28 12.20
C PHE A 104 3.17 10.69 11.60
N ILE A 105 2.39 10.83 10.56
CA ILE A 105 2.08 12.11 9.90
C ILE A 105 0.73 12.55 10.44
N ASP A 106 0.75 13.44 11.42
CA ASP A 106 -0.43 13.95 12.15
C ASP A 106 -0.99 15.20 11.45
N ALA A 107 -1.86 14.97 10.48
CA ALA A 107 -2.50 16.05 9.75
C ALA A 107 -3.65 16.72 10.54
N GLU A 108 -4.13 16.09 11.61
CA GLU A 108 -5.16 16.63 12.50
C GLU A 108 -4.58 17.41 13.68
N ASN A 109 -3.26 17.29 13.93
CA ASN A 109 -2.58 17.82 15.11
C ASN A 109 -3.24 17.38 16.43
N ALA A 110 -3.65 16.11 16.47
CA ALA A 110 -4.51 15.57 17.52
C ALA A 110 -3.91 14.36 18.25
N ILE A 111 -2.66 13.96 17.94
CA ILE A 111 -2.02 12.84 18.63
C ILE A 111 -1.83 13.17 20.11
N ASP A 112 -2.28 12.26 20.95
CA ASP A 112 -2.06 12.30 22.40
C ASP A 112 -0.88 11.35 22.75
N PRO A 113 0.27 11.89 23.20
CA PRO A 113 1.42 11.09 23.55
C PRO A 113 1.18 10.13 24.74
N GLU A 114 0.38 10.55 25.73
CA GLU A 114 0.06 9.72 26.89
C GLU A 114 -0.79 8.54 26.48
N TYR A 115 -1.78 8.76 25.62
CA TYR A 115 -2.61 7.71 25.06
C TYR A 115 -1.79 6.75 24.17
N ALA A 116 -0.93 7.29 23.31
CA ALA A 116 -0.04 6.47 22.47
C ALA A 116 0.87 5.58 23.32
N ALA A 117 1.49 6.13 24.37
CA ALA A 117 2.32 5.37 25.32
C ALA A 117 1.51 4.30 26.06
N ALA A 118 0.28 4.58 26.46
CA ALA A 118 -0.61 3.62 27.11
C ALA A 118 -0.96 2.43 26.19
N LEU A 119 -1.01 2.63 24.86
CA LEU A 119 -1.18 1.58 23.87
C LEU A 119 0.11 0.80 23.56
N GLY A 120 1.22 1.20 24.15
CA GLY A 120 2.52 0.53 24.02
C GLY A 120 3.41 1.10 22.93
N VAL A 121 3.14 2.30 22.45
CA VAL A 121 4.02 3.03 21.51
C VAL A 121 5.22 3.55 22.29
N ASP A 122 6.41 3.29 21.78
CA ASP A 122 7.65 3.95 22.21
C ASP A 122 7.68 5.35 21.58
N ILE A 123 7.21 6.33 22.35
CA ILE A 123 7.07 7.71 21.89
C ILE A 123 8.41 8.41 21.67
N ASP A 124 9.47 8.00 22.37
CA ASP A 124 10.81 8.56 22.22
C ASP A 124 11.45 8.20 20.88
N ASN A 125 11.03 7.07 20.29
CA ASN A 125 11.52 6.57 19.01
C ASN A 125 10.49 6.66 17.87
N LEU A 126 9.34 7.29 18.09
CA LEU A 126 8.36 7.55 17.05
C LEU A 126 8.70 8.85 16.30
N LEU A 127 8.87 8.77 14.98
CA LEU A 127 9.00 9.97 14.16
C LEU A 127 7.63 10.62 13.99
N LEU A 128 7.49 11.87 14.40
CA LEU A 128 6.26 12.66 14.29
C LEU A 128 6.47 13.82 13.30
N SER A 129 5.53 14.01 12.40
CA SER A 129 5.43 15.18 11.54
C SER A 129 4.02 15.76 11.60
N GLN A 130 3.93 17.09 11.71
CA GLN A 130 2.67 17.85 11.70
C GLN A 130 2.71 18.85 10.54
N PRO A 131 2.39 18.39 9.32
CA PRO A 131 2.51 19.20 8.12
C PRO A 131 1.46 20.30 8.04
N SER A 132 1.81 21.39 7.38
CA SER A 132 0.92 22.56 7.19
C SER A 132 -0.01 22.40 5.99
N SER A 133 0.20 21.43 5.12
CA SER A 133 -0.62 21.18 3.93
C SER A 133 -0.62 19.71 3.54
N GLY A 134 -1.59 19.32 2.71
CA GLY A 134 -1.69 17.97 2.19
C GLY A 134 -0.51 17.60 1.29
N GLU A 135 -0.01 18.52 0.48
CA GLU A 135 1.18 18.29 -0.36
C GLU A 135 2.41 18.00 0.50
N GLU A 136 2.64 18.78 1.55
CA GLU A 136 3.76 18.59 2.48
C GLU A 136 3.69 17.22 3.17
N ALA A 137 2.51 16.85 3.68
CA ALA A 137 2.29 15.53 4.28
C ALA A 137 2.65 14.39 3.34
N LEU A 138 2.19 14.46 2.09
CA LEU A 138 2.39 13.42 1.09
C LEU A 138 3.83 13.39 0.56
N GLU A 139 4.52 14.53 0.46
CA GLU A 139 5.94 14.61 0.09
C GLU A 139 6.82 14.02 1.19
N ILE A 140 6.55 14.31 2.47
CA ILE A 140 7.25 13.70 3.61
C ILE A 140 7.03 12.18 3.61
N THR A 141 5.80 11.73 3.41
CA THR A 141 5.45 10.32 3.31
C THR A 141 6.25 9.63 2.20
N GLU A 142 6.33 10.24 1.02
CA GLU A 142 7.08 9.70 -0.12
C GLU A 142 8.58 9.62 0.15
N LEU A 143 9.16 10.66 0.76
CA LEU A 143 10.58 10.67 1.13
C LEU A 143 10.91 9.57 2.14
N LEU A 144 10.05 9.39 3.16
CA LEU A 144 10.21 8.33 4.15
C LEU A 144 10.09 6.93 3.52
N ALA A 145 9.11 6.71 2.65
CA ALA A 145 8.92 5.44 1.95
C ALA A 145 10.12 5.11 1.06
N ASN A 146 10.63 6.09 0.29
CA ASN A 146 11.80 5.92 -0.58
C ASN A 146 13.09 5.64 0.20
N SER A 147 13.20 6.09 1.44
CA SER A 147 14.39 5.87 2.27
C SER A 147 14.63 4.40 2.60
N LYS A 148 13.57 3.56 2.56
CA LYS A 148 13.57 2.15 2.97
C LYS A 148 14.07 1.92 4.41
N ALA A 149 14.10 2.97 5.20
CA ALA A 149 14.55 2.93 6.60
C ALA A 149 13.37 2.91 7.58
N ILE A 150 12.14 3.03 7.07
CA ILE A 150 10.90 3.06 7.85
C ILE A 150 10.03 1.87 7.45
N ASP A 151 9.58 1.10 8.42
CA ASP A 151 8.78 -0.09 8.22
C ASP A 151 7.27 0.20 8.17
N LEU A 152 6.83 1.26 8.84
CA LEU A 152 5.44 1.70 8.87
C LEU A 152 5.34 3.22 8.85
N ILE A 153 4.52 3.76 7.97
CA ILE A 153 4.16 5.17 7.94
C ILE A 153 2.65 5.26 8.10
N VAL A 154 2.20 6.03 9.08
CA VAL A 154 0.80 6.35 9.29
C VAL A 154 0.54 7.78 8.84
N VAL A 155 -0.54 8.02 8.13
CA VAL A 155 -1.06 9.35 7.81
C VAL A 155 -2.46 9.45 8.39
N ASP A 156 -2.64 10.27 9.40
CA ASP A 156 -3.93 10.45 10.10
C ASP A 156 -4.33 11.94 10.11
N SER A 157 -5.33 12.30 9.40
CA SER A 157 -6.15 11.53 8.48
C SER A 157 -6.15 12.17 7.08
N VAL A 158 -6.53 11.37 6.07
CA VAL A 158 -6.68 11.88 4.69
C VAL A 158 -7.68 13.04 4.62
N ALA A 159 -8.73 13.03 5.47
CA ALA A 159 -9.73 14.08 5.52
C ALA A 159 -9.14 15.45 5.91
N ALA A 160 -8.08 15.47 6.72
CA ALA A 160 -7.41 16.68 7.17
C ALA A 160 -6.33 17.19 6.20
N LEU A 161 -6.04 16.46 5.12
CA LEU A 161 -5.06 16.88 4.11
C LEU A 161 -5.64 17.98 3.21
N VAL A 162 -5.46 19.23 3.62
CA VAL A 162 -5.92 20.39 2.85
C VAL A 162 -4.87 20.78 1.82
N PRO A 163 -5.22 20.89 0.51
CA PRO A 163 -4.31 21.36 -0.52
C PRO A 163 -3.85 22.81 -0.29
N LYS A 164 -2.58 23.12 -0.60
CA LYS A 164 -2.03 24.50 -0.51
C LYS A 164 -2.90 25.53 -1.23
N ALA A 165 -3.34 25.18 -2.44
CA ALA A 165 -4.20 26.06 -3.23
C ALA A 165 -5.53 26.38 -2.54
N GLU A 166 -6.00 25.51 -1.67
CA GLU A 166 -7.22 25.72 -0.88
C GLU A 166 -6.95 26.55 0.37
N ILE A 167 -5.79 26.38 1.01
CA ILE A 167 -5.33 27.18 2.14
C ILE A 167 -5.11 28.65 1.74
N GLU A 168 -4.55 28.89 0.55
CA GLU A 168 -4.22 30.20 0.03
C GLU A 168 -5.41 30.91 -0.64
N ALA A 169 -6.48 30.17 -0.96
CA ALA A 169 -7.66 30.70 -1.62
C ALA A 169 -8.56 31.49 -0.66
N SER A 170 -9.34 32.44 -1.20
CA SER A 170 -10.41 33.07 -0.42
C SER A 170 -11.54 32.06 -0.19
N LEU A 171 -12.30 32.26 0.91
CA LEU A 171 -13.43 31.38 1.29
C LEU A 171 -14.50 31.24 0.19
N ASP A 172 -14.57 32.19 -0.72
CA ASP A 172 -15.53 32.21 -1.84
C ASP A 172 -15.05 31.38 -3.06
N THR A 173 -13.81 30.88 -3.02
CA THR A 173 -13.23 30.15 -4.14
C THR A 173 -13.65 28.68 -4.08
N SER A 174 -14.23 28.18 -5.18
CA SER A 174 -14.59 26.77 -5.30
C SER A 174 -13.34 25.90 -5.54
N SER A 175 -13.07 24.96 -4.63
CA SER A 175 -11.93 24.03 -4.68
C SER A 175 -12.34 22.59 -5.02
N VAL A 176 -13.42 22.41 -5.78
CA VAL A 176 -14.00 21.10 -6.08
C VAL A 176 -12.96 20.11 -6.63
N GLY A 177 -12.75 19.01 -5.90
CA GLY A 177 -11.93 17.89 -6.32
C GLY A 177 -10.41 18.10 -6.24
N THR A 178 -9.90 19.19 -5.66
CA THR A 178 -8.45 19.45 -5.51
C THR A 178 -7.79 18.40 -4.61
N GLN A 179 -8.37 18.09 -3.47
CA GLN A 179 -7.91 17.04 -2.56
C GLN A 179 -7.90 15.67 -3.23
N ALA A 180 -8.95 15.29 -3.94
CA ALA A 180 -9.04 14.01 -4.63
C ALA A 180 -7.96 13.86 -5.73
N ARG A 181 -7.65 14.93 -6.46
CA ARG A 181 -6.57 14.94 -7.46
C ARG A 181 -5.20 14.80 -6.81
N MET A 182 -4.96 15.52 -5.72
CA MET A 182 -3.72 15.44 -4.94
C MET A 182 -3.52 14.01 -4.44
N MET A 183 -4.52 13.41 -3.77
CA MET A 183 -4.48 12.04 -3.29
C MET A 183 -4.26 11.01 -4.41
N SER A 184 -5.00 11.13 -5.51
CA SER A 184 -4.84 10.23 -6.65
C SER A 184 -3.44 10.26 -7.25
N LYS A 185 -2.79 11.45 -7.30
CA LYS A 185 -1.42 11.61 -7.78
C LYS A 185 -0.42 10.99 -6.80
N ALA A 186 -0.57 11.27 -5.52
CA ALA A 186 0.33 10.77 -4.48
C ALA A 186 0.26 9.25 -4.35
N LEU A 187 -0.94 8.66 -4.28
CA LEU A 187 -1.12 7.22 -4.15
C LEU A 187 -0.54 6.45 -5.35
N ARG A 188 -0.64 7.00 -6.58
CA ARG A 188 0.01 6.38 -7.75
C ARG A 188 1.54 6.38 -7.65
N ARG A 189 2.14 7.41 -7.06
CA ARG A 189 3.59 7.49 -6.83
C ARG A 189 4.00 6.51 -5.73
N LEU A 190 3.30 6.53 -4.59
CA LEU A 190 3.56 5.64 -3.45
C LEU A 190 3.39 4.16 -3.81
N ALA A 191 2.41 3.81 -4.65
CA ALA A 191 2.21 2.44 -5.10
C ALA A 191 3.33 1.90 -5.99
N GLY A 192 4.21 2.77 -6.50
CA GLY A 192 5.36 2.41 -7.32
C GLY A 192 6.67 2.27 -6.55
N ILE A 193 6.67 2.60 -5.24
CA ILE A 193 7.83 2.47 -4.33
C ILE A 193 7.85 1.07 -3.72
#